data_81ddf2c1f36764f665e63f0f9d291267
#
_entry.id   81ddf2c1f36764f665e63f0f9d291267
#
_cell.length_a   1.000
_cell.length_b   1.000
_cell.length_c   1.000
_cell.angle_alpha   90.00
_cell.angle_beta   90.00
_cell.angle_gamma   90.00
#
_symmetry.space_group_name_H-M   'P 1'
#
loop_
_entity.id
_entity.type
_entity.pdbx_description
1 polymer ?
#
loop_
_entity_poly.entity_id
_entity_poly.type
_entity_poly.pdbx_seq_one_letter_code
_entity_poly.pdbx_strand_id
1 'polypeptide(L)'
;MSKITLAHGGGGSLQNDLIRQEIAPRFSNSILAELPDGAVTPENLVISSDSFVITPRFFPGGSIGKLAVAGTVNDILMAGGIPKYLTCSLIIEEGLELDELRQILDDMAEAARKSNVFIVTGDTKVVPAGAGDGLYINTAGVGFKRSGIELGKNRFVPGDKIIVSRSIGEHGLCVLASRYDLDCGSLKSDCAILQSPVAKLCETAGNALKFMRDATRGGVLGIVDEIFENSPCGAVVTEAALPVAPEAGAVAKLLGIEPGFAACEGCFVSVVSGDKAEECVNVLQQDELCRNAAIIGEVTAEKSVMLQGSWGALRKLQVPAGDQLPRIC
;
A
#
# COMPACT_ATOMS: atom_id res chain seq x y z
N MET A 1 0.42 17.77 -21.84
CA MET A 1 1.47 16.73 -22.10
C MET A 1 1.04 15.90 -23.29
N SER A 2 1.95 15.54 -24.19
CA SER A 2 1.59 14.85 -25.43
C SER A 2 1.78 13.32 -25.39
N LYS A 3 2.43 12.77 -24.38
CA LYS A 3 2.73 11.33 -24.26
C LYS A 3 2.79 10.88 -22.81
N ILE A 4 2.36 9.64 -22.55
CA ILE A 4 2.55 8.96 -21.28
C ILE A 4 4.03 8.56 -21.13
N THR A 5 4.57 8.69 -19.93
CA THR A 5 5.91 8.28 -19.54
C THR A 5 5.85 7.38 -18.30
N LEU A 6 6.93 6.66 -17.97
CA LEU A 6 7.00 5.80 -16.78
C LEU A 6 6.66 6.55 -15.49
N ALA A 7 7.01 7.82 -15.39
CA ALA A 7 6.70 8.65 -14.22
C ALA A 7 5.19 8.82 -13.93
N HIS A 8 4.32 8.59 -14.91
CA HIS A 8 2.87 8.62 -14.71
C HIS A 8 2.32 7.33 -14.04
N GLY A 9 3.15 6.32 -13.84
CA GLY A 9 2.74 5.06 -13.20
C GLY A 9 3.41 4.79 -11.85
N GLY A 10 4.23 5.73 -11.36
CA GLY A 10 5.07 5.51 -10.19
C GLY A 10 4.55 6.05 -8.86
N GLY A 11 3.31 6.51 -8.80
CA GLY A 11 2.81 7.27 -7.65
C GLY A 11 3.16 8.77 -7.73
N GLY A 12 2.79 9.53 -6.70
CA GLY A 12 3.05 10.97 -6.63
C GLY A 12 2.20 11.84 -7.55
N SER A 13 2.60 13.11 -7.71
CA SER A 13 1.76 14.13 -8.36
C SER A 13 1.42 13.83 -9.82
N LEU A 14 2.36 13.28 -10.60
CA LEU A 14 2.13 13.00 -12.02
C LEU A 14 1.09 11.90 -12.26
N GLN A 15 1.09 10.85 -11.45
CA GLN A 15 0.06 9.81 -11.52
C GLN A 15 -1.29 10.35 -11.06
N ASN A 16 -1.32 11.10 -9.98
CA ASN A 16 -2.54 11.72 -9.47
C ASN A 16 -3.15 12.68 -10.49
N ASP A 17 -2.33 13.48 -11.17
CA ASP A 17 -2.78 14.37 -12.26
C ASP A 17 -3.37 13.57 -13.43
N LEU A 18 -2.72 12.48 -13.85
CA LEU A 18 -3.24 11.61 -14.91
C LEU A 18 -4.60 11.01 -14.52
N ILE A 19 -4.72 10.49 -13.29
CA ILE A 19 -5.97 9.91 -12.83
C ILE A 19 -7.06 10.96 -12.75
N ARG A 20 -6.80 12.12 -12.13
CA ARG A 20 -7.80 13.16 -11.86
C ARG A 20 -8.21 13.94 -13.10
N GLN A 21 -7.28 14.19 -14.04
CA GLN A 21 -7.56 15.03 -15.22
C GLN A 21 -8.01 14.21 -16.42
N GLU A 22 -7.51 12.97 -16.55
CA GLU A 22 -7.75 12.18 -17.75
C GLU A 22 -8.64 10.95 -17.52
N ILE A 23 -8.50 10.22 -16.41
CA ILE A 23 -9.19 8.94 -16.21
C ILE A 23 -10.51 9.13 -15.46
N ALA A 24 -10.47 9.64 -14.23
CA ALA A 24 -11.64 9.74 -13.37
C ALA A 24 -12.79 10.54 -13.96
N PRO A 25 -12.59 11.66 -14.70
CA PRO A 25 -13.70 12.40 -15.29
C PRO A 25 -14.50 11.62 -16.34
N ARG A 26 -13.89 10.61 -16.96
CA ARG A 26 -14.55 9.75 -17.96
C ARG A 26 -15.44 8.67 -17.35
N PHE A 27 -15.21 8.33 -16.09
CA PHE A 27 -15.95 7.33 -15.33
C PHE A 27 -16.69 7.91 -14.12
N SER A 28 -16.96 9.20 -14.12
CA SER A 28 -17.50 9.95 -12.98
C SER A 28 -18.77 9.32 -12.40
N ASN A 29 -18.71 9.00 -11.11
CA ASN A 29 -19.83 8.59 -10.28
C ASN A 29 -19.51 8.88 -8.81
N SER A 30 -20.53 8.80 -7.93
CA SER A 30 -20.38 9.17 -6.53
C SER A 30 -19.42 8.27 -5.73
N ILE A 31 -19.22 7.02 -6.14
CA ILE A 31 -18.32 6.07 -5.47
C ILE A 31 -16.86 6.37 -5.85
N LEU A 32 -16.60 6.62 -7.14
CA LEU A 32 -15.27 6.89 -7.65
C LEU A 32 -14.74 8.28 -7.24
N ALA A 33 -15.60 9.21 -6.88
CA ALA A 33 -15.22 10.60 -6.58
C ALA A 33 -14.16 10.72 -5.46
N GLU A 34 -14.15 9.81 -4.50
CA GLU A 34 -13.18 9.76 -3.39
C GLU A 34 -11.85 9.10 -3.74
N LEU A 35 -11.75 8.43 -4.90
CA LEU A 35 -10.58 7.65 -5.34
C LEU A 35 -10.04 6.73 -4.23
N PRO A 36 -10.87 5.86 -3.64
CA PRO A 36 -10.46 4.97 -2.56
C PRO A 36 -9.65 3.78 -3.10
N ASP A 37 -8.84 3.12 -2.24
CA ASP A 37 -8.15 1.86 -2.58
C ASP A 37 -9.16 0.75 -2.88
N GLY A 38 -10.22 0.67 -2.09
CA GLY A 38 -11.37 -0.22 -2.32
C GLY A 38 -12.68 0.56 -2.31
N ALA A 39 -13.48 0.38 -3.34
CA ALA A 39 -14.78 1.02 -3.48
C ALA A 39 -15.84 0.29 -2.64
N VAL A 40 -16.56 1.02 -1.77
CA VAL A 40 -17.69 0.48 -1.02
C VAL A 40 -18.99 0.82 -1.74
N THR A 41 -19.74 -0.21 -2.13
CA THR A 41 -21.03 -0.03 -2.83
C THR A 41 -22.19 0.14 -1.84
N PRO A 42 -23.35 0.67 -2.28
CA PRO A 42 -24.56 0.76 -1.44
C PRO A 42 -25.04 -0.60 -0.88
N GLU A 43 -24.71 -1.69 -1.56
CA GLU A 43 -25.02 -3.06 -1.16
C GLU A 43 -24.02 -3.64 -0.15
N ASN A 44 -23.10 -2.82 0.37
CA ASN A 44 -22.02 -3.22 1.27
C ASN A 44 -21.00 -4.20 0.65
N LEU A 45 -20.86 -4.20 -0.68
CA LEU A 45 -19.73 -4.85 -1.32
C LEU A 45 -18.52 -3.91 -1.26
N VAL A 46 -17.33 -4.49 -1.08
CA VAL A 46 -16.05 -3.80 -1.21
C VAL A 46 -15.35 -4.40 -2.42
N ILE A 47 -14.97 -3.56 -3.37
CA ILE A 47 -14.37 -3.96 -4.64
C ILE A 47 -13.07 -3.22 -4.84
N SER A 48 -12.00 -3.94 -5.18
CA SER A 48 -10.71 -3.37 -5.60
C SER A 48 -10.22 -4.05 -6.87
N SER A 49 -9.35 -3.37 -7.62
CA SER A 49 -8.64 -3.95 -8.78
C SER A 49 -7.24 -3.37 -8.84
N ASP A 50 -6.26 -4.24 -8.99
CA ASP A 50 -4.86 -3.87 -9.05
C ASP A 50 -4.11 -4.64 -10.14
N SER A 51 -3.01 -4.06 -10.63
CA SER A 51 -2.19 -4.61 -11.70
C SER A 51 -0.73 -4.64 -11.30
N PHE A 52 -0.09 -5.77 -11.50
CA PHE A 52 1.26 -6.04 -11.02
C PHE A 52 2.22 -6.22 -12.21
N VAL A 53 3.27 -5.40 -12.19
CA VAL A 53 4.27 -5.29 -13.26
C VAL A 53 5.71 -5.29 -12.71
N ILE A 54 5.90 -5.80 -11.51
CA ILE A 54 7.16 -5.76 -10.77
C ILE A 54 8.31 -6.48 -11.50
N THR A 55 9.50 -5.91 -11.40
CA THR A 55 10.76 -6.51 -11.84
C THR A 55 11.83 -6.33 -10.77
N PRO A 56 12.53 -7.40 -10.32
CA PRO A 56 12.36 -8.81 -10.72
C PRO A 56 11.05 -9.43 -10.19
N ARG A 57 10.56 -10.49 -10.85
CA ARG A 57 9.32 -11.18 -10.46
C ARG A 57 9.45 -12.02 -9.18
N PHE A 58 10.67 -12.40 -8.82
CA PHE A 58 11.02 -13.00 -7.53
C PHE A 58 11.99 -12.08 -6.79
N PHE A 59 11.74 -11.90 -5.52
CA PHE A 59 12.56 -11.04 -4.66
C PHE A 59 12.62 -11.62 -3.24
N PRO A 60 13.60 -11.27 -2.43
CA PRO A 60 13.66 -11.76 -1.05
C PRO A 60 12.37 -11.44 -0.29
N GLY A 61 11.66 -12.45 0.18
CA GLY A 61 10.40 -12.32 0.93
C GLY A 61 9.12 -12.48 0.09
N GLY A 62 9.20 -12.56 -1.24
CA GLY A 62 8.01 -12.74 -2.06
C GLY A 62 8.24 -12.92 -3.56
N SER A 63 7.14 -12.89 -4.28
CA SER A 63 7.09 -12.93 -5.75
C SER A 63 5.93 -12.08 -6.25
N ILE A 64 5.91 -11.83 -7.56
CA ILE A 64 4.75 -11.17 -8.21
C ILE A 64 3.44 -11.92 -7.92
N GLY A 65 3.48 -13.25 -7.80
CA GLY A 65 2.30 -14.07 -7.49
C GLY A 65 1.75 -13.82 -6.07
N LYS A 66 2.64 -13.83 -5.07
CA LYS A 66 2.26 -13.50 -3.69
C LYS A 66 1.75 -12.06 -3.60
N LEU A 67 2.45 -11.13 -4.27
CA LEU A 67 2.12 -9.72 -4.30
C LEU A 67 0.73 -9.46 -4.88
N ALA A 68 0.41 -10.11 -6.02
CA ALA A 68 -0.87 -9.95 -6.70
C ALA A 68 -2.08 -10.34 -5.84
N VAL A 69 -1.93 -11.31 -4.96
CA VAL A 69 -3.00 -11.65 -4.00
C VAL A 69 -2.99 -10.71 -2.82
N ALA A 70 -1.81 -10.42 -2.25
CA ALA A 70 -1.69 -9.59 -1.05
C ALA A 70 -2.17 -8.16 -1.29
N GLY A 71 -1.77 -7.51 -2.38
CA GLY A 71 -2.16 -6.13 -2.69
C GLY A 71 -3.68 -5.98 -2.76
N THR A 72 -4.35 -6.74 -3.64
CA THR A 72 -5.81 -6.65 -3.78
C THR A 72 -6.58 -7.03 -2.51
N VAL A 73 -6.07 -8.01 -1.74
CA VAL A 73 -6.66 -8.37 -0.43
C VAL A 73 -6.50 -7.21 0.55
N ASN A 74 -5.33 -6.58 0.59
CA ASN A 74 -5.05 -5.47 1.49
C ASN A 74 -5.89 -4.24 1.15
N ASP A 75 -6.09 -3.90 -0.12
CA ASP A 75 -7.00 -2.82 -0.54
C ASP A 75 -8.42 -2.98 0.02
N ILE A 76 -8.97 -4.21 -0.09
CA ILE A 76 -10.29 -4.52 0.48
C ILE A 76 -10.28 -4.31 2.00
N LEU A 77 -9.21 -4.72 2.67
CA LEU A 77 -9.06 -4.53 4.12
C LEU A 77 -8.97 -3.04 4.48
N MET A 78 -8.23 -2.23 3.70
CA MET A 78 -8.11 -0.79 3.91
C MET A 78 -9.43 -0.04 3.76
N ALA A 79 -10.31 -0.53 2.89
CA ALA A 79 -11.68 -0.03 2.76
C ALA A 79 -12.64 -0.53 3.87
N GLY A 80 -12.14 -1.21 4.89
CA GLY A 80 -12.94 -1.79 5.99
C GLY A 80 -13.70 -3.05 5.59
N GLY A 81 -13.27 -3.72 4.53
CA GLY A 81 -13.89 -4.94 4.01
C GLY A 81 -13.35 -6.23 4.65
N ILE A 82 -14.07 -7.32 4.39
CA ILE A 82 -13.63 -8.70 4.63
C ILE A 82 -13.50 -9.33 3.24
N PRO A 83 -12.28 -9.56 2.73
CA PRO A 83 -12.06 -10.12 1.40
C PRO A 83 -12.62 -11.52 1.28
N LYS A 84 -13.14 -11.88 0.10
CA LYS A 84 -13.78 -13.18 -0.12
C LYS A 84 -13.43 -13.83 -1.45
N TYR A 85 -13.50 -13.09 -2.54
CA TYR A 85 -13.29 -13.59 -3.89
C TYR A 85 -12.28 -12.73 -4.64
N LEU A 86 -11.46 -13.36 -5.47
CA LEU A 86 -10.60 -12.71 -6.43
C LEU A 86 -10.87 -13.23 -7.84
N THR A 87 -10.68 -12.37 -8.82
CA THR A 87 -10.42 -12.75 -10.21
C THR A 87 -8.92 -12.66 -10.47
N CYS A 88 -8.40 -13.37 -11.46
CA CYS A 88 -7.00 -13.30 -11.87
C CYS A 88 -6.88 -13.30 -13.38
N SER A 89 -6.33 -12.25 -13.95
CA SER A 89 -6.03 -12.19 -15.38
C SER A 89 -4.51 -12.14 -15.59
N LEU A 90 -4.03 -12.94 -16.53
CA LEU A 90 -2.62 -13.08 -16.87
C LEU A 90 -2.38 -12.58 -18.29
N ILE A 91 -1.37 -11.72 -18.48
CA ILE A 91 -0.81 -11.39 -19.79
C ILE A 91 0.62 -11.95 -19.80
N ILE A 92 0.84 -12.99 -20.58
CA ILE A 92 2.08 -13.76 -20.62
C ILE A 92 2.80 -13.46 -21.93
N GLU A 93 4.07 -13.14 -21.86
CA GLU A 93 4.90 -13.01 -23.05
C GLU A 93 5.41 -14.38 -23.52
N GLU A 94 5.35 -14.60 -24.82
CA GLU A 94 5.92 -15.79 -25.44
C GLU A 94 7.41 -15.96 -25.05
N GLY A 95 7.77 -17.15 -24.58
CA GLY A 95 9.12 -17.47 -24.10
C GLY A 95 9.25 -17.49 -22.57
N LEU A 96 8.20 -17.14 -21.81
CA LEU A 96 8.21 -17.36 -20.36
C LEU A 96 8.31 -18.87 -20.05
N GLU A 97 9.25 -19.25 -19.19
CA GLU A 97 9.43 -20.65 -18.79
C GLU A 97 8.22 -21.16 -17.98
N LEU A 98 7.73 -22.35 -18.31
CA LEU A 98 6.58 -22.94 -17.61
C LEU A 98 6.84 -23.17 -16.12
N ASP A 99 8.08 -23.49 -15.74
CA ASP A 99 8.43 -23.73 -14.34
C ASP A 99 8.40 -22.42 -13.54
N GLU A 100 8.79 -21.30 -14.14
CA GLU A 100 8.64 -19.97 -13.54
C GLU A 100 7.16 -19.63 -13.34
N LEU A 101 6.32 -19.85 -14.36
CA LEU A 101 4.87 -19.63 -14.26
C LEU A 101 4.25 -20.50 -13.17
N ARG A 102 4.62 -21.78 -13.07
CA ARG A 102 4.14 -22.70 -12.02
C ARG A 102 4.47 -22.19 -10.63
N GLN A 103 5.70 -21.75 -10.41
CA GLN A 103 6.12 -21.22 -9.12
C GLN A 103 5.31 -19.95 -8.74
N ILE A 104 5.08 -19.05 -9.69
CA ILE A 104 4.26 -17.84 -9.46
C ILE A 104 2.83 -18.22 -9.10
N LEU A 105 2.23 -19.18 -9.80
CA LEU A 105 0.87 -19.65 -9.53
C LEU A 105 0.76 -20.38 -8.18
N ASP A 106 1.78 -21.14 -7.79
CA ASP A 106 1.84 -21.81 -6.48
C ASP A 106 1.93 -20.78 -5.35
N ASP A 107 2.72 -19.72 -5.50
CA ASP A 107 2.79 -18.60 -4.55
C ASP A 107 1.44 -17.87 -4.43
N MET A 108 0.74 -17.65 -5.56
CA MET A 108 -0.62 -17.09 -5.57
C MET A 108 -1.60 -17.99 -4.82
N ALA A 109 -1.58 -19.29 -5.10
CA ALA A 109 -2.47 -20.26 -4.46
C ALA A 109 -2.23 -20.33 -2.94
N GLU A 110 -0.97 -20.28 -2.52
CA GLU A 110 -0.61 -20.24 -1.11
C GLU A 110 -1.09 -18.96 -0.42
N ALA A 111 -0.90 -17.80 -1.05
CA ALA A 111 -1.36 -16.52 -0.53
C ALA A 111 -2.90 -16.48 -0.43
N ALA A 112 -3.62 -16.94 -1.44
CA ALA A 112 -5.08 -17.03 -1.46
C ALA A 112 -5.60 -17.94 -0.33
N ARG A 113 -4.96 -19.10 -0.11
CA ARG A 113 -5.30 -20.02 0.96
C ARG A 113 -5.06 -19.40 2.34
N LYS A 114 -3.93 -18.71 2.55
CA LYS A 114 -3.61 -18.03 3.81
C LYS A 114 -4.56 -16.90 4.15
N SER A 115 -5.08 -16.20 3.14
CA SER A 115 -6.07 -15.14 3.30
C SER A 115 -7.52 -15.62 3.29
N ASN A 116 -7.75 -16.94 3.15
CA ASN A 116 -9.08 -17.53 3.04
C ASN A 116 -9.95 -16.87 1.94
N VAL A 117 -9.30 -16.51 0.82
CA VAL A 117 -9.98 -16.01 -0.38
C VAL A 117 -9.96 -17.05 -1.49
N PHE A 118 -10.94 -17.01 -2.38
CA PHE A 118 -11.03 -17.92 -3.51
C PHE A 118 -10.80 -17.17 -4.81
N ILE A 119 -9.86 -17.64 -5.63
CA ILE A 119 -9.74 -17.20 -7.03
C ILE A 119 -10.82 -17.95 -7.80
N VAL A 120 -11.85 -17.23 -8.26
CA VAL A 120 -13.09 -17.85 -8.78
C VAL A 120 -13.22 -17.77 -10.29
N THR A 121 -12.49 -16.88 -10.95
CA THR A 121 -12.48 -16.72 -12.41
C THR A 121 -11.22 -15.96 -12.83
N GLY A 122 -10.96 -15.95 -14.13
CA GLY A 122 -9.81 -15.22 -14.68
C GLY A 122 -9.80 -15.24 -16.21
N ASP A 123 -8.78 -14.67 -16.78
CA ASP A 123 -8.48 -14.67 -18.21
C ASP A 123 -7.00 -14.88 -18.45
N THR A 124 -6.62 -15.37 -19.62
CA THR A 124 -5.22 -15.54 -20.01
C THR A 124 -5.02 -15.10 -21.45
N LYS A 125 -4.04 -14.25 -21.65
CA LYS A 125 -3.58 -13.83 -22.97
C LYS A 125 -2.10 -14.12 -23.11
N VAL A 126 -1.67 -14.52 -24.29
CA VAL A 126 -0.26 -14.63 -24.66
C VAL A 126 0.03 -13.58 -25.71
N VAL A 127 1.07 -12.80 -25.49
CA VAL A 127 1.57 -11.78 -26.43
C VAL A 127 2.88 -12.22 -27.04
N PRO A 128 3.22 -11.78 -28.27
CA PRO A 128 4.48 -12.13 -28.91
C PRO A 128 5.69 -11.67 -28.10
N ALA A 129 6.82 -12.36 -28.27
CA ALA A 129 8.10 -11.95 -27.70
C ALA A 129 8.46 -10.49 -28.06
N GLY A 130 8.89 -9.71 -27.08
CA GLY A 130 9.18 -8.27 -27.20
C GLY A 130 7.95 -7.36 -27.12
N ALA A 131 6.73 -7.91 -26.93
CA ALA A 131 5.51 -7.13 -26.78
C ALA A 131 5.05 -6.98 -25.32
N GLY A 132 5.77 -7.58 -24.40
CA GLY A 132 5.51 -7.53 -22.95
C GLY A 132 6.80 -7.42 -22.15
N ASP A 133 6.78 -7.96 -20.95
CA ASP A 133 7.94 -8.08 -20.06
C ASP A 133 7.81 -9.37 -19.22
N GLY A 134 7.62 -10.45 -19.91
CA GLY A 134 7.46 -11.79 -19.35
C GLY A 134 6.06 -12.04 -18.82
N LEU A 135 5.64 -11.38 -17.75
CA LEU A 135 4.32 -11.61 -17.13
C LEU A 135 3.78 -10.34 -16.49
N TYR A 136 2.52 -10.03 -16.79
CA TYR A 136 1.71 -9.09 -16.02
C TYR A 136 0.52 -9.82 -15.41
N ILE A 137 0.18 -9.45 -14.18
CA ILE A 137 -0.95 -10.00 -13.43
C ILE A 137 -1.91 -8.88 -13.10
N ASN A 138 -3.20 -9.07 -13.36
CA ASN A 138 -4.25 -8.22 -12.82
C ASN A 138 -5.16 -9.07 -11.93
N THR A 139 -5.46 -8.57 -10.74
CA THR A 139 -6.44 -9.14 -9.84
C THR A 139 -7.53 -8.12 -9.54
N ALA A 140 -8.78 -8.59 -9.48
CA ALA A 140 -9.86 -7.81 -8.91
C ALA A 140 -10.47 -8.60 -7.75
N GLY A 141 -10.76 -7.90 -6.66
CA GLY A 141 -11.23 -8.50 -5.43
C GLY A 141 -12.61 -8.02 -5.05
N VAL A 142 -13.37 -8.91 -4.43
CA VAL A 142 -14.68 -8.62 -3.84
C VAL A 142 -14.70 -9.10 -2.41
N GLY A 143 -15.14 -8.21 -1.52
CA GLY A 143 -15.38 -8.49 -0.12
C GLY A 143 -16.69 -7.87 0.36
N PHE A 144 -16.95 -8.01 1.66
CA PHE A 144 -18.12 -7.43 2.31
C PHE A 144 -17.70 -6.42 3.36
N LYS A 145 -18.36 -5.27 3.42
CA LYS A 145 -18.10 -4.23 4.42
C LYS A 145 -18.23 -4.83 5.83
N ARG A 146 -17.24 -4.59 6.67
CA ARG A 146 -17.26 -4.99 8.09
C ARG A 146 -18.28 -4.14 8.85
N SER A 147 -19.14 -4.79 9.62
CA SER A 147 -20.13 -4.10 10.44
C SER A 147 -19.45 -3.26 11.54
N GLY A 148 -19.96 -2.06 11.80
CA GLY A 148 -19.48 -1.18 12.87
C GLY A 148 -18.18 -0.44 12.53
N ILE A 149 -17.67 -0.55 11.31
CA ILE A 149 -16.50 0.20 10.85
C ILE A 149 -16.93 1.22 9.81
N GLU A 150 -16.73 2.49 10.15
CA GLU A 150 -17.00 3.63 9.27
C GLU A 150 -15.70 4.40 9.06
N LEU A 151 -15.20 4.42 7.84
CA LEU A 151 -13.96 5.11 7.47
C LEU A 151 -14.27 6.35 6.64
N GLY A 152 -13.49 7.41 6.83
CA GLY A 152 -13.63 8.63 6.03
C GLY A 152 -12.80 9.78 6.56
N LYS A 153 -12.20 10.54 5.65
CA LYS A 153 -11.37 11.72 5.96
C LYS A 153 -12.16 12.84 6.68
N ASN A 154 -13.49 12.89 6.46
CA ASN A 154 -14.39 13.83 7.12
C ASN A 154 -14.58 13.57 8.63
N ARG A 155 -14.08 12.44 9.13
CA ARG A 155 -14.12 12.07 10.55
C ARG A 155 -12.89 12.52 11.34
N PHE A 156 -11.88 13.08 10.67
CA PHE A 156 -10.67 13.54 11.32
C PHE A 156 -10.95 14.76 12.21
N VAL A 157 -10.37 14.73 13.40
CA VAL A 157 -10.37 15.86 14.32
C VAL A 157 -8.96 16.09 14.87
N PRO A 158 -8.57 17.33 15.18
CA PRO A 158 -7.30 17.60 15.85
C PRO A 158 -7.12 16.76 17.12
N GLY A 159 -5.94 16.19 17.31
CA GLY A 159 -5.62 15.28 18.41
C GLY A 159 -5.73 13.80 18.05
N ASP A 160 -6.36 13.43 16.94
CA ASP A 160 -6.29 12.06 16.41
C ASP A 160 -4.83 11.67 16.15
N LYS A 161 -4.51 10.38 16.26
CA LYS A 161 -3.15 9.89 16.06
C LYS A 161 -3.02 9.13 14.74
N ILE A 162 -1.85 9.27 14.14
CA ILE A 162 -1.45 8.56 12.93
C ILE A 162 -0.56 7.41 13.36
N ILE A 163 -0.98 6.19 13.03
CA ILE A 163 -0.27 4.96 13.37
C ILE A 163 0.23 4.32 12.07
N VAL A 164 1.48 3.89 12.05
CA VAL A 164 2.01 2.96 11.05
C VAL A 164 2.05 1.56 11.64
N SER A 165 1.69 0.56 10.84
CA SER A 165 1.50 -0.81 11.35
C SER A 165 2.79 -1.58 11.59
N ARG A 166 3.92 -1.18 10.98
CA ARG A 166 5.21 -1.89 11.08
C ARG A 166 6.38 -1.04 10.56
N SER A 167 7.59 -1.64 10.47
CA SER A 167 8.74 -1.04 9.80
C SER A 167 8.42 -0.65 8.36
N ILE A 168 9.03 0.43 7.89
CA ILE A 168 8.69 1.07 6.62
C ILE A 168 9.79 0.91 5.57
N GLY A 169 9.40 0.96 4.28
CA GLY A 169 10.28 1.00 3.12
C GLY A 169 10.96 -0.33 2.76
N GLU A 170 10.65 -1.41 3.47
CA GLU A 170 11.33 -2.69 3.29
C GLU A 170 11.13 -3.27 1.88
N HIS A 171 9.92 -3.19 1.31
CA HIS A 171 9.65 -3.71 -0.04
C HIS A 171 10.45 -2.96 -1.10
N GLY A 172 10.24 -1.66 -1.19
CA GLY A 172 10.85 -0.85 -2.24
C GLY A 172 12.36 -0.93 -2.24
N LEU A 173 12.98 -0.85 -1.06
CA LEU A 173 14.43 -0.95 -0.91
C LEU A 173 14.96 -2.35 -1.25
N CYS A 174 14.26 -3.41 -0.82
CA CYS A 174 14.61 -4.80 -1.13
C CYS A 174 14.57 -5.08 -2.64
N VAL A 175 13.47 -4.70 -3.30
CA VAL A 175 13.30 -4.91 -4.75
C VAL A 175 14.31 -4.10 -5.55
N LEU A 176 14.58 -2.85 -5.15
CA LEU A 176 15.57 -2.04 -5.84
C LEU A 176 16.98 -2.58 -5.66
N ALA A 177 17.35 -3.01 -4.45
CA ALA A 177 18.63 -3.68 -4.21
C ALA A 177 18.78 -4.93 -5.07
N SER A 178 17.73 -5.77 -5.13
CA SER A 178 17.72 -6.97 -6.00
C SER A 178 17.87 -6.62 -7.49
N ARG A 179 17.27 -5.52 -7.94
CA ARG A 179 17.35 -5.06 -9.33
C ARG A 179 18.74 -4.62 -9.73
N TYR A 180 19.50 -4.08 -8.78
CA TYR A 180 20.90 -3.66 -9.00
C TYR A 180 21.94 -4.68 -8.55
N ASP A 181 21.50 -5.90 -8.22
CA ASP A 181 22.37 -6.98 -7.71
C ASP A 181 23.23 -6.52 -6.50
N LEU A 182 22.62 -5.72 -5.63
CA LEU A 182 23.25 -5.24 -4.41
C LEU A 182 23.02 -6.25 -3.28
N ASP A 183 24.06 -6.51 -2.50
CA ASP A 183 23.91 -7.25 -1.25
C ASP A 183 23.08 -6.45 -0.26
N CYS A 184 21.88 -6.89 -0.01
CA CYS A 184 20.95 -6.29 0.96
C CYS A 184 20.95 -7.02 2.33
N GLY A 185 21.88 -7.94 2.55
CA GLY A 185 22.01 -8.72 3.80
C GLY A 185 20.73 -9.49 4.12
N SER A 186 20.16 -9.24 5.28
CA SER A 186 18.92 -9.88 5.74
C SER A 186 17.63 -9.15 5.32
N LEU A 187 17.72 -8.00 4.63
CA LEU A 187 16.56 -7.24 4.18
C LEU A 187 15.68 -8.09 3.25
N LYS A 188 14.40 -8.15 3.58
CA LYS A 188 13.36 -8.80 2.78
C LYS A 188 12.20 -7.86 2.58
N SER A 189 11.47 -8.06 1.49
CA SER A 189 10.19 -7.40 1.28
C SER A 189 9.24 -7.70 2.43
N ASP A 190 8.51 -6.69 2.84
CA ASP A 190 7.42 -6.78 3.81
C ASP A 190 6.11 -7.34 3.20
N CYS A 191 6.10 -7.72 1.93
CA CYS A 191 4.93 -8.26 1.24
C CYS A 191 4.19 -9.30 2.10
N ALA A 192 3.01 -8.95 2.58
CA ALA A 192 2.22 -9.75 3.51
C ALA A 192 0.72 -9.42 3.43
N ILE A 193 -0.10 -10.39 3.81
CA ILE A 193 -1.55 -10.24 3.96
C ILE A 193 -1.85 -9.68 5.35
N LEU A 194 -2.54 -8.55 5.40
CA LEU A 194 -2.79 -7.77 6.61
C LEU A 194 -4.09 -8.14 7.34
N GLN A 195 -4.70 -9.27 7.01
CA GLN A 195 -6.02 -9.65 7.52
C GLN A 195 -6.06 -9.77 9.06
N SER A 196 -5.04 -10.40 9.66
CA SER A 196 -4.96 -10.56 11.12
C SER A 196 -4.79 -9.21 11.84
N PRO A 197 -3.77 -8.40 11.54
CA PRO A 197 -3.60 -7.12 12.24
C PRO A 197 -4.75 -6.15 12.00
N VAL A 198 -5.34 -6.11 10.80
CA VAL A 198 -6.51 -5.26 10.52
C VAL A 198 -7.74 -5.72 11.30
N ALA A 199 -7.99 -7.03 11.41
CA ALA A 199 -9.09 -7.53 12.22
C ALA A 199 -8.96 -7.12 13.68
N LYS A 200 -7.77 -7.32 14.29
CA LYS A 200 -7.45 -6.92 15.67
C LYS A 200 -7.62 -5.40 15.87
N LEU A 201 -7.13 -4.58 14.93
CA LEU A 201 -7.28 -3.13 14.99
C LEU A 201 -8.75 -2.72 14.95
N CYS A 202 -9.54 -3.28 14.02
CA CYS A 202 -10.98 -3.00 13.90
C CYS A 202 -11.73 -3.39 15.18
N GLU A 203 -11.43 -4.54 15.78
CA GLU A 203 -12.05 -5.01 17.02
C GLU A 203 -11.71 -4.09 18.21
N THR A 204 -10.45 -3.65 18.30
CA THR A 204 -9.97 -2.80 19.40
C THR A 204 -10.45 -1.36 19.28
N ALA A 205 -10.32 -0.77 18.11
CA ALA A 205 -10.64 0.63 17.87
C ALA A 205 -12.13 0.86 17.65
N GLY A 206 -12.84 -0.09 17.00
CA GLY A 206 -14.25 0.10 16.65
C GLY A 206 -14.48 1.44 15.95
N ASN A 207 -15.40 2.24 16.47
CA ASN A 207 -15.73 3.55 15.91
C ASN A 207 -14.62 4.61 16.09
N ALA A 208 -13.61 4.36 16.91
CA ALA A 208 -12.43 5.22 17.04
C ALA A 208 -11.48 5.12 15.85
N LEU A 209 -11.56 4.04 15.05
CA LEU A 209 -10.86 3.91 13.78
C LEU A 209 -11.53 4.81 12.74
N LYS A 210 -10.80 5.74 12.17
CA LYS A 210 -11.32 6.75 11.26
C LYS A 210 -10.88 6.56 9.82
N PHE A 211 -9.70 5.96 9.62
CA PHE A 211 -9.14 5.75 8.28
C PHE A 211 -8.08 4.66 8.30
N MET A 212 -7.94 3.95 7.18
CA MET A 212 -6.81 3.05 6.89
C MET A 212 -6.42 3.20 5.43
N ARG A 213 -5.13 3.05 5.14
CA ARG A 213 -4.58 2.97 3.79
C ARG A 213 -3.25 2.24 3.81
N ASP A 214 -3.02 1.35 2.86
CA ASP A 214 -1.72 0.71 2.72
C ASP A 214 -0.66 1.67 2.17
N ALA A 215 0.59 1.43 2.53
CA ALA A 215 1.68 2.33 2.25
C ALA A 215 2.50 1.87 1.02
N THR A 216 1.79 1.57 -0.08
CA THR A 216 2.38 1.08 -1.32
C THR A 216 3.21 2.16 -2.03
N ARG A 217 2.88 2.56 -3.23
CA ARG A 217 3.63 3.58 -3.98
C ARG A 217 3.68 4.92 -3.25
N GLY A 218 4.88 5.52 -3.22
CA GLY A 218 5.13 6.76 -2.47
C GLY A 218 5.42 6.55 -0.98
N GLY A 219 5.30 5.31 -0.48
CA GLY A 219 5.59 4.95 0.91
C GLY A 219 4.72 5.66 1.94
N VAL A 220 5.07 5.53 3.20
CA VAL A 220 4.28 6.09 4.32
C VAL A 220 4.12 7.60 4.23
N LEU A 221 5.18 8.33 3.87
CA LEU A 221 5.11 9.80 3.79
C LEU A 221 4.27 10.28 2.61
N GLY A 222 4.36 9.61 1.45
CA GLY A 222 3.51 9.91 0.31
C GLY A 222 2.04 9.66 0.62
N ILE A 223 1.74 8.52 1.26
CA ILE A 223 0.37 8.17 1.68
C ILE A 223 -0.16 9.15 2.73
N VAL A 224 0.63 9.57 3.71
CA VAL A 224 0.20 10.59 4.68
C VAL A 224 -0.16 11.89 3.96
N ASP A 225 0.64 12.36 2.99
CA ASP A 225 0.31 13.55 2.21
C ASP A 225 -1.04 13.40 1.48
N GLU A 226 -1.27 12.26 0.81
CA GLU A 226 -2.52 11.95 0.10
C GLU A 226 -3.74 11.84 1.04
N ILE A 227 -3.57 11.25 2.23
CA ILE A 227 -4.65 11.14 3.22
C ILE A 227 -5.17 12.54 3.60
N PHE A 228 -4.25 13.48 3.81
CA PHE A 228 -4.61 14.84 4.22
C PHE A 228 -4.89 15.80 3.06
N GLU A 229 -4.62 15.39 1.82
CA GLU A 229 -5.05 16.14 0.65
C GLU A 229 -6.59 16.23 0.61
N ASN A 230 -7.12 17.43 0.48
CA ASN A 230 -8.56 17.70 0.55
C ASN A 230 -9.26 17.31 1.87
N SER A 231 -8.49 17.04 2.93
CA SER A 231 -9.01 16.83 4.28
C SER A 231 -9.39 18.18 4.95
N PRO A 232 -10.34 18.21 5.89
CA PRO A 232 -10.60 19.38 6.71
C PRO A 232 -9.45 19.71 7.69
N CYS A 233 -8.56 18.77 7.93
CA CYS A 233 -7.41 18.82 8.84
C CYS A 233 -6.10 18.67 8.10
N GLY A 234 -4.98 18.90 8.79
CA GLY A 234 -3.63 18.51 8.37
C GLY A 234 -2.98 17.59 9.40
N ALA A 235 -1.66 17.43 9.33
CA ALA A 235 -0.91 16.53 10.19
C ALA A 235 0.49 17.04 10.53
N VAL A 236 1.00 16.60 11.67
CA VAL A 236 2.42 16.66 11.98
C VAL A 236 2.93 15.23 12.13
N VAL A 237 3.92 14.86 11.32
CA VAL A 237 4.64 13.58 11.41
C VAL A 237 5.99 13.81 12.08
N THR A 238 6.34 13.00 13.06
CA THR A 238 7.62 13.04 13.77
C THR A 238 8.61 12.08 13.09
N GLU A 239 9.65 12.62 12.45
CA GLU A 239 10.66 11.82 11.73
C GLU A 239 11.30 10.74 12.60
N ALA A 240 11.63 11.07 13.85
CA ALA A 240 12.25 10.14 14.79
C ALA A 240 11.31 8.98 15.24
N ALA A 241 10.00 9.10 15.00
CA ALA A 241 9.01 8.06 15.30
C ALA A 241 8.78 7.09 14.14
N LEU A 242 9.33 7.35 12.95
CA LEU A 242 9.22 6.45 11.82
C LEU A 242 10.04 5.17 12.08
N PRO A 243 9.41 3.99 12.10
CA PRO A 243 10.08 2.73 12.43
C PRO A 243 10.83 2.20 11.20
N VAL A 244 12.08 2.60 11.03
CA VAL A 244 12.97 2.12 9.96
C VAL A 244 13.84 0.99 10.49
N ALA A 245 13.76 -0.20 9.87
CA ALA A 245 14.64 -1.30 10.22
C ALA A 245 16.11 -0.96 9.86
N PRO A 246 17.11 -1.39 10.67
CA PRO A 246 18.52 -1.06 10.42
C PRO A 246 18.98 -1.44 9.01
N GLU A 247 18.57 -2.61 8.51
CA GLU A 247 18.92 -3.10 7.18
C GLU A 247 18.31 -2.22 6.08
N ALA A 248 17.03 -1.83 6.22
CA ALA A 248 16.36 -0.91 5.31
C ALA A 248 17.04 0.46 5.31
N GLY A 249 17.39 0.98 6.49
CA GLY A 249 18.11 2.23 6.65
C GLY A 249 19.50 2.21 6.00
N ALA A 250 20.22 1.10 6.09
CA ALA A 250 21.54 0.92 5.45
C ALA A 250 21.42 0.95 3.92
N VAL A 251 20.47 0.20 3.35
CA VAL A 251 20.20 0.16 1.89
C VAL A 251 19.71 1.52 1.39
N ALA A 252 18.80 2.15 2.13
CA ALA A 252 18.30 3.49 1.80
C ALA A 252 19.43 4.52 1.72
N LYS A 253 20.35 4.51 2.69
CA LYS A 253 21.53 5.39 2.72
C LYS A 253 22.46 5.10 1.53
N LEU A 254 22.69 3.84 1.17
CA LEU A 254 23.51 3.44 0.03
C LEU A 254 22.92 3.96 -1.29
N LEU A 255 21.58 3.89 -1.43
CA LEU A 255 20.87 4.28 -2.64
C LEU A 255 20.50 5.77 -2.69
N GLY A 256 20.70 6.51 -1.58
CA GLY A 256 20.30 7.93 -1.48
C GLY A 256 18.78 8.13 -1.47
N ILE A 257 18.02 7.15 -0.96
CA ILE A 257 16.56 7.16 -0.89
C ILE A 257 16.12 7.45 0.54
N GLU A 258 15.11 8.30 0.70
CA GLU A 258 14.45 8.50 2.00
C GLU A 258 13.50 7.33 2.29
N PRO A 259 13.71 6.54 3.37
CA PRO A 259 12.90 5.35 3.66
C PRO A 259 11.39 5.62 3.76
N GLY A 260 11.02 6.83 4.20
CA GLY A 260 9.62 7.23 4.31
C GLY A 260 8.85 7.28 2.99
N PHE A 261 9.57 7.43 1.86
CA PHE A 261 8.99 7.39 0.52
C PHE A 261 9.19 6.06 -0.20
N ALA A 262 9.88 5.10 0.42
CA ALA A 262 10.03 3.78 -0.15
C ALA A 262 8.78 2.93 0.06
N ALA A 263 8.35 2.25 -1.00
CA ALA A 263 7.13 1.44 -1.01
C ALA A 263 7.14 0.32 0.03
N CYS A 264 5.97 0.03 0.57
CA CYS A 264 5.68 -1.10 1.44
C CYS A 264 4.55 -1.94 0.81
N GLU A 265 4.55 -3.26 1.00
CA GLU A 265 3.52 -4.16 0.47
C GLU A 265 2.87 -5.02 1.56
N GLY A 266 3.17 -4.69 2.81
CA GLY A 266 2.62 -5.33 4.00
C GLY A 266 2.53 -4.34 5.16
N CYS A 267 2.45 -3.04 4.87
CA CYS A 267 2.36 -1.97 5.85
C CYS A 267 1.17 -1.07 5.53
N PHE A 268 0.49 -0.58 6.55
CA PHE A 268 -0.59 0.40 6.41
C PHE A 268 -0.44 1.56 7.41
N VAL A 269 -1.04 2.68 7.04
CA VAL A 269 -1.24 3.84 7.89
C VAL A 269 -2.70 3.84 8.36
N SER A 270 -2.93 4.14 9.62
CA SER A 270 -4.28 4.34 10.15
C SER A 270 -4.38 5.65 10.93
N VAL A 271 -5.59 6.23 10.94
CA VAL A 271 -5.94 7.38 11.78
C VAL A 271 -6.96 6.93 12.79
N VAL A 272 -6.65 7.10 14.08
CA VAL A 272 -7.49 6.70 15.20
C VAL A 272 -7.65 7.83 16.20
N SER A 273 -8.74 7.81 16.98
CA SER A 273 -8.93 8.77 18.08
C SER A 273 -7.77 8.70 19.07
N GLY A 274 -7.32 9.88 19.54
CA GLY A 274 -6.11 9.98 20.37
C GLY A 274 -6.16 9.16 21.66
N ASP A 275 -7.33 9.04 22.27
CA ASP A 275 -7.58 8.26 23.50
C ASP A 275 -7.44 6.74 23.30
N LYS A 276 -7.53 6.24 22.05
CA LYS A 276 -7.42 4.82 21.70
C LYS A 276 -6.09 4.43 21.05
N ALA A 277 -5.24 5.40 20.74
CA ALA A 277 -4.05 5.17 19.91
C ALA A 277 -3.06 4.19 20.54
N GLU A 278 -2.76 4.34 21.83
CA GLU A 278 -1.83 3.45 22.56
C GLU A 278 -2.37 2.01 22.62
N GLU A 279 -3.67 1.83 22.86
CA GLU A 279 -4.30 0.52 22.87
C GLU A 279 -4.23 -0.13 21.48
N CYS A 280 -4.45 0.65 20.41
CA CYS A 280 -4.33 0.19 19.04
C CYS A 280 -2.90 -0.23 18.69
N VAL A 281 -1.90 0.55 19.07
CA VAL A 281 -0.48 0.17 18.86
C VAL A 281 -0.14 -1.10 19.63
N ASN A 282 -0.55 -1.19 20.89
CA ASN A 282 -0.28 -2.37 21.71
C ASN A 282 -0.87 -3.66 21.13
N VAL A 283 -2.09 -3.61 20.58
CA VAL A 283 -2.71 -4.78 19.94
C VAL A 283 -2.05 -5.13 18.61
N LEU A 284 -1.63 -4.13 17.83
CA LEU A 284 -0.87 -4.36 16.60
C LEU A 284 0.46 -5.02 16.90
N GLN A 285 1.19 -4.56 17.90
CA GLN A 285 2.50 -5.12 18.30
C GLN A 285 2.44 -6.59 18.78
N GLN A 286 1.26 -7.09 19.14
CA GLN A 286 1.04 -8.52 19.43
C GLN A 286 0.95 -9.39 18.17
N ASP A 287 0.86 -8.77 16.99
CA ASP A 287 0.90 -9.49 15.72
C ASP A 287 2.34 -9.55 15.20
N GLU A 288 2.75 -10.73 14.71
CA GLU A 288 4.12 -10.94 14.24
C GLU A 288 4.53 -10.01 13.11
N LEU A 289 3.57 -9.62 12.27
CA LEU A 289 3.80 -8.69 11.15
C LEU A 289 3.99 -7.25 11.64
N CYS A 290 3.44 -6.90 12.81
CA CYS A 290 3.29 -5.51 13.25
C CYS A 290 4.07 -5.19 14.54
N ARG A 291 5.10 -5.95 14.88
CA ARG A 291 5.90 -5.76 16.12
C ARG A 291 6.46 -4.35 16.27
N ASN A 292 6.71 -3.66 15.17
CA ASN A 292 7.25 -2.30 15.14
C ASN A 292 6.17 -1.24 14.86
N ALA A 293 4.89 -1.56 15.10
CA ALA A 293 3.82 -0.58 14.99
C ALA A 293 4.10 0.63 15.91
N ALA A 294 3.84 1.84 15.42
CA ALA A 294 4.16 3.05 16.14
C ALA A 294 3.19 4.19 15.81
N ILE A 295 2.98 5.08 16.78
CA ILE A 295 2.38 6.38 16.54
C ILE A 295 3.46 7.25 15.90
N ILE A 296 3.23 7.69 14.67
CA ILE A 296 4.19 8.49 13.90
C ILE A 296 3.82 9.97 13.81
N GLY A 297 2.60 10.33 14.24
CA GLY A 297 2.15 11.71 14.13
C GLY A 297 0.77 11.96 14.71
N GLU A 298 0.32 13.18 14.51
CA GLU A 298 -0.94 13.69 15.04
C GLU A 298 -1.66 14.53 14.00
N VAL A 299 -3.00 14.45 14.00
CA VAL A 299 -3.88 15.28 13.19
C VAL A 299 -3.95 16.68 13.80
N THR A 300 -3.84 17.71 12.97
CA THR A 300 -3.86 19.12 13.38
C THR A 300 -4.98 19.90 12.70
N ALA A 301 -5.33 21.05 13.26
CA ALA A 301 -6.32 21.96 12.68
C ALA A 301 -5.78 22.69 11.43
N GLU A 302 -4.47 22.85 11.29
CA GLU A 302 -3.83 23.48 10.15
C GLU A 302 -3.84 22.53 8.96
N LYS A 303 -4.36 22.99 7.82
CA LYS A 303 -4.49 22.18 6.59
C LYS A 303 -3.16 22.03 5.84
N SER A 304 -2.16 21.46 6.50
CA SER A 304 -0.85 21.17 5.92
C SER A 304 -0.26 19.93 6.56
N VAL A 305 0.53 19.19 5.82
CA VAL A 305 1.32 18.10 6.38
C VAL A 305 2.73 18.61 6.66
N MET A 306 3.12 18.55 7.93
CA MET A 306 4.41 19.00 8.41
C MET A 306 5.24 17.80 8.90
N LEU A 307 6.54 17.85 8.68
CA LEU A 307 7.52 16.94 9.29
C LEU A 307 8.21 17.66 10.45
N GLN A 308 8.26 16.99 11.60
CA GLN A 308 9.01 17.42 12.76
C GLN A 308 10.34 16.67 12.81
N GLY A 309 11.43 17.38 12.57
CA GLY A 309 12.79 16.86 12.69
C GLY A 309 13.24 16.67 14.15
N SER A 310 14.39 16.03 14.32
CA SER A 310 14.98 15.65 15.64
C SER A 310 15.15 16.82 16.63
N TRP A 311 15.27 18.05 16.14
CA TRP A 311 15.42 19.26 16.96
C TRP A 311 14.10 20.01 17.17
N GLY A 312 12.95 19.39 16.82
CA GLY A 312 11.63 19.99 16.94
C GLY A 312 11.27 21.00 15.84
N ALA A 313 12.16 21.26 14.88
CA ALA A 313 11.88 22.14 13.76
C ALA A 313 10.82 21.52 12.85
N LEU A 314 9.81 22.32 12.46
CA LEU A 314 8.77 21.93 11.53
C LEU A 314 9.14 22.37 10.11
N ARG A 315 9.02 21.46 9.15
CA ARG A 315 9.10 21.74 7.72
C ARG A 315 7.90 21.16 7.00
N LYS A 316 7.45 21.81 5.94
CA LYS A 316 6.37 21.25 5.11
C LYS A 316 6.85 19.95 4.47
N LEU A 317 6.00 18.92 4.49
CA LEU A 317 6.26 17.68 3.75
C LEU A 317 6.33 18.00 2.25
N GLN A 318 7.36 17.55 1.59
CA GLN A 318 7.55 17.67 0.15
C GLN A 318 7.64 16.26 -0.45
N VAL A 319 6.57 15.86 -1.13
CA VAL A 319 6.56 14.58 -1.85
C VAL A 319 7.36 14.72 -3.14
N PRO A 320 8.26 13.80 -3.48
CA PRO A 320 8.98 13.80 -4.74
C PRO A 320 8.03 13.85 -5.94
N ALA A 321 8.34 14.65 -6.95
CA ALA A 321 7.48 14.83 -8.12
C ALA A 321 7.42 13.61 -9.06
N GLY A 322 8.36 12.67 -8.93
CA GLY A 322 8.45 11.47 -9.76
C GLY A 322 8.71 10.23 -8.92
N ASP A 323 8.54 9.08 -9.56
CA ASP A 323 8.78 7.79 -8.94
C ASP A 323 10.28 7.58 -8.71
N GLN A 324 10.68 7.42 -7.44
CA GLN A 324 12.03 7.03 -7.08
C GLN A 324 12.25 5.51 -7.29
N LEU A 325 11.17 4.74 -7.39
CA LEU A 325 11.17 3.29 -7.41
C LEU A 325 10.24 2.74 -8.52
N PRO A 326 10.53 2.94 -9.81
CA PRO A 326 9.64 2.53 -10.89
C PRO A 326 9.45 1.00 -10.91
N ARG A 327 8.22 0.54 -11.25
CA ARG A 327 7.86 -0.87 -11.38
C ARG A 327 8.16 -1.67 -10.11
N ILE A 328 7.67 -1.17 -8.99
CA ILE A 328 7.91 -1.77 -7.69
C ILE A 328 6.79 -2.76 -7.30
N CYS A 329 5.63 -2.64 -7.92
CA CYS A 329 4.49 -3.54 -7.75
C CYS A 329 3.86 -3.98 -9.09
#